data_aaabb33ace7ce74734e37bb6dc5002ff
#
_entry.id   aaabb33ace7ce74734e37bb6dc5002ff
#
_cell.length_a   1.000
_cell.length_b   1.000
_cell.length_c   1.000
_cell.angle_alpha   90.00
_cell.angle_beta   90.00
_cell.angle_gamma   90.00
#
_symmetry.space_group_name_H-M   'P 1'
#
loop_
_entity.id
_entity.type
_entity.pdbx_description
1 polymer ?
#
loop_
_entity_poly.entity_id
_entity_poly.type
_entity_poly.pdbx_seq_one_letter_code
_entity_poly.pdbx_strand_id
1 'polypeptide(L)'
;MTDLNHVVLIGRLTRDLGSDERSFGYIGNGTARANVSIAVNRSKKNGDTWSDEVHYFDVTIWGKQAENLKPYLLKGKQILVEAHLQQERWEKDGQKHSRVSIVADNVQLLGGKSEGGAAPQSAPAPQNDGGYEPQSGDFPEDIPF
;
A
#
# COMPACT_ATOMS: atom_id res chain seq x y z
N MET A 1 11.41 -4.55 -27.96
CA MET A 1 11.27 -3.26 -27.23
C MET A 1 10.12 -3.39 -26.24
N THR A 2 10.33 -2.97 -25.01
CA THR A 2 9.30 -3.02 -23.99
C THR A 2 8.88 -1.59 -23.63
N ASP A 3 7.60 -1.33 -23.76
CA ASP A 3 7.05 -0.03 -23.37
C ASP A 3 6.92 0.07 -21.87
N LEU A 4 6.89 1.29 -21.36
CA LEU A 4 6.71 1.53 -19.94
C LEU A 4 5.27 1.24 -19.52
N ASN A 5 5.12 0.41 -18.50
CA ASN A 5 3.84 0.09 -17.88
C ASN A 5 4.09 -0.09 -16.37
N HIS A 6 3.85 0.97 -15.63
CA HIS A 6 4.17 0.99 -14.20
C HIS A 6 3.15 1.80 -13.42
N VAL A 7 2.67 1.23 -12.34
CA VAL A 7 1.70 1.83 -11.44
C VAL A 7 2.24 1.75 -10.02
N VAL A 8 2.21 2.84 -9.30
CA VAL A 8 2.57 2.88 -7.87
C VAL A 8 1.40 3.45 -7.10
N LEU A 9 0.92 2.69 -6.13
CA LEU A 9 -0.19 3.09 -5.27
C LEU A 9 0.18 2.92 -3.81
N ILE A 10 -0.23 3.87 -3.00
CA ILE A 10 -0.23 3.74 -1.54
C ILE A 10 -1.67 3.87 -1.09
N GLY A 11 -2.14 2.88 -0.36
CA GLY A 11 -3.50 2.88 0.14
C GLY A 11 -3.68 1.97 1.34
N ARG A 12 -4.88 1.95 1.88
CA ARG A 12 -5.24 1.10 3.01
C ARG A 12 -6.17 0.00 2.56
N LEU A 13 -5.94 -1.19 3.07
CA LEU A 13 -6.81 -2.34 2.80
C LEU A 13 -8.21 -2.08 3.36
N THR A 14 -9.20 -2.40 2.55
CA THR A 14 -10.61 -2.20 2.91
C THR A 14 -11.20 -3.38 3.66
N ARG A 15 -10.54 -4.55 3.61
CA ARG A 15 -10.95 -5.79 4.28
C ARG A 15 -9.75 -6.69 4.50
N ASP A 16 -9.93 -7.68 5.36
CA ASP A 16 -8.91 -8.67 5.61
C ASP A 16 -8.76 -9.61 4.41
N LEU A 17 -7.54 -9.94 4.07
CA LEU A 17 -7.29 -10.96 3.07
C LEU A 17 -7.67 -12.33 3.65
N GLY A 18 -8.44 -13.09 2.88
CA GLY A 18 -8.96 -14.38 3.34
C GLY A 18 -10.30 -14.31 4.05
N SER A 19 -10.87 -13.10 4.21
CA SER A 19 -12.24 -12.95 4.72
C SER A 19 -13.29 -13.51 3.78
N ASP A 20 -12.92 -13.65 2.51
CA ASP A 20 -13.76 -14.15 1.44
C ASP A 20 -12.93 -15.11 0.60
N GLU A 21 -13.51 -16.22 0.16
CA GLU A 21 -12.86 -17.21 -0.69
C GLU A 21 -12.36 -16.60 -2.01
N ARG A 22 -12.95 -15.50 -2.45
CA ARG A 22 -12.53 -14.80 -3.65
C ARG A 22 -11.30 -13.94 -3.44
N SER A 23 -11.00 -13.59 -2.21
CA SER A 23 -9.87 -12.74 -1.89
C SER A 23 -8.55 -13.47 -1.87
N PHE A 24 -8.56 -14.77 -1.56
CA PHE A 24 -7.35 -15.59 -1.56
C PHE A 24 -7.67 -17.02 -1.98
N GLY A 25 -6.85 -17.58 -2.87
CA GLY A 25 -7.01 -18.95 -3.29
C GLY A 25 -5.81 -19.42 -4.10
N TYR A 26 -5.84 -20.70 -4.46
CA TYR A 26 -4.84 -21.31 -5.32
C TYR A 26 -5.46 -21.63 -6.68
N ILE A 27 -4.73 -21.34 -7.75
CA ILE A 27 -5.20 -21.54 -9.12
C ILE A 27 -4.29 -22.53 -9.83
N GLY A 28 -4.88 -23.42 -10.60
CA GLY A 28 -4.18 -24.37 -11.46
C GLY A 28 -3.15 -25.20 -10.72
N ASN A 29 -1.89 -24.97 -10.95
CA ASN A 29 -0.76 -25.75 -10.42
C ASN A 29 -0.41 -25.40 -8.96
N GLY A 30 -1.32 -24.83 -8.20
CA GLY A 30 -1.05 -24.44 -6.82
C GLY A 30 -0.43 -23.05 -6.67
N THR A 31 -0.57 -22.20 -7.66
CA THR A 31 -0.14 -20.81 -7.58
C THR A 31 -1.11 -19.99 -6.75
N ALA A 32 -0.62 -19.36 -5.71
CA ALA A 32 -1.46 -18.49 -4.88
C ALA A 32 -1.87 -17.23 -5.63
N ARG A 33 -3.10 -16.81 -5.42
CA ARG A 33 -3.65 -15.58 -5.94
C ARG A 33 -4.38 -14.84 -4.83
N ALA A 34 -4.02 -13.61 -4.61
CA ALA A 34 -4.70 -12.73 -3.68
C ALA A 34 -5.31 -11.55 -4.42
N ASN A 35 -6.55 -11.23 -4.10
CA ASN A 35 -7.21 -10.01 -4.59
C ASN A 35 -7.47 -9.11 -3.39
N VAL A 36 -6.86 -7.94 -3.40
CA VAL A 36 -7.03 -6.95 -2.35
C VAL A 36 -7.64 -5.69 -2.93
N SER A 37 -8.50 -5.06 -2.15
CA SER A 37 -9.04 -3.74 -2.49
C SER A 37 -8.39 -2.72 -1.56
N ILE A 38 -7.82 -1.70 -2.16
CA ILE A 38 -7.18 -0.63 -1.41
C ILE A 38 -7.92 0.69 -1.62
N ALA A 39 -8.03 1.45 -0.54
CA ALA A 39 -8.59 2.80 -0.55
C ALA A 39 -7.45 3.80 -0.66
N VAL A 40 -7.45 4.58 -1.71
CA VAL A 40 -6.46 5.62 -1.97
C VAL A 40 -7.14 6.97 -1.81
N ASN A 41 -6.68 7.75 -0.85
CA ASN A 41 -7.21 9.06 -0.58
C ASN A 41 -6.60 10.10 -1.50
N ARG A 42 -7.42 11.01 -1.97
CA ARG A 42 -7.00 12.13 -2.78
C ARG A 42 -7.71 13.39 -2.30
N SER A 43 -6.96 14.46 -2.13
CA SER A 43 -7.54 15.77 -1.87
C SER A 43 -7.87 16.46 -3.19
N LYS A 44 -9.10 16.92 -3.30
CA LYS A 44 -9.62 17.60 -4.48
C LYS A 44 -10.06 19.01 -4.12
N LYS A 45 -9.64 19.94 -4.91
CA LYS A 45 -10.05 21.34 -4.74
C LYS A 45 -11.35 21.60 -5.49
N ASN A 46 -12.36 22.06 -4.77
CA ASN A 46 -13.63 22.51 -5.33
C ASN A 46 -13.80 24.00 -5.05
N GLY A 47 -13.47 24.87 -6.03
CA GLY A 47 -13.48 26.30 -5.80
C GLY A 47 -12.43 26.70 -4.75
N ASP A 48 -12.87 27.30 -3.64
CA ASP A 48 -11.98 27.71 -2.55
C ASP A 48 -11.88 26.66 -1.42
N THR A 49 -12.59 25.55 -1.54
CA THR A 49 -12.61 24.51 -0.52
C THR A 49 -11.91 23.24 -0.99
N TRP A 50 -11.29 22.54 -0.04
CA TRP A 50 -10.70 21.23 -0.25
C TRP A 50 -11.63 20.15 0.31
N SER A 51 -11.85 19.11 -0.45
CA SER A 51 -12.58 17.94 -0.02
C SER A 51 -11.74 16.68 -0.25
N ASP A 52 -11.97 15.68 0.59
CA ASP A 52 -11.30 14.40 0.43
C ASP A 52 -12.16 13.47 -0.42
N GLU A 53 -11.51 12.82 -1.36
CA GLU A 53 -12.11 11.85 -2.25
C GLU A 53 -11.36 10.53 -2.10
N VAL A 54 -12.09 9.43 -2.06
CA VAL A 54 -11.50 8.10 -1.91
C VAL A 54 -11.71 7.32 -3.19
N HIS A 55 -10.62 6.77 -3.71
CA HIS A 55 -10.66 5.87 -4.86
C HIS A 55 -10.34 4.46 -4.41
N TYR A 56 -11.10 3.50 -4.89
CA TYR A 56 -10.90 2.08 -4.58
C TYR A 56 -10.32 1.37 -5.78
N PHE A 57 -9.22 0.66 -5.55
CA PHE A 57 -8.55 -0.11 -6.59
C PHE A 57 -8.42 -1.57 -6.16
N ASP A 58 -8.75 -2.47 -7.06
CA ASP A 58 -8.54 -3.89 -6.85
C ASP A 58 -7.17 -4.28 -7.41
N VAL A 59 -6.37 -4.91 -6.59
CA VAL A 59 -5.00 -5.33 -6.92
C VAL A 59 -4.90 -6.84 -6.79
N THR A 60 -4.32 -7.47 -7.79
CA THR A 60 -4.05 -8.91 -7.78
C THR A 60 -2.59 -9.17 -7.45
N ILE A 61 -2.35 -10.02 -6.47
CA ILE A 61 -1.02 -10.43 -6.02
C ILE A 61 -0.87 -11.93 -6.30
N TRP A 62 0.23 -12.31 -6.93
CA TRP A 62 0.46 -13.68 -7.34
C TRP A 62 1.60 -14.36 -6.59
N GLY A 63 1.51 -15.67 -6.44
CA GLY A 63 2.59 -16.54 -6.02
C GLY A 63 2.98 -16.42 -4.55
N LYS A 64 4.25 -16.64 -4.27
CA LYS A 64 4.77 -16.62 -2.90
C LYS A 64 4.57 -15.30 -2.19
N GLN A 65 4.55 -14.21 -2.92
CA GLN A 65 4.28 -12.89 -2.33
C GLN A 65 2.88 -12.85 -1.73
N ALA A 66 1.90 -13.43 -2.41
CA ALA A 66 0.54 -13.53 -1.88
C ALA A 66 0.49 -14.38 -0.61
N GLU A 67 1.18 -15.51 -0.62
CA GLU A 67 1.25 -16.40 0.55
C GLU A 67 1.93 -15.73 1.75
N ASN A 68 3.06 -15.10 1.50
CA ASN A 68 3.85 -14.45 2.55
C ASN A 68 3.14 -13.26 3.18
N LEU A 69 2.36 -12.54 2.38
CA LEU A 69 1.66 -11.34 2.84
C LEU A 69 0.30 -11.65 3.48
N LYS A 70 -0.25 -12.82 3.23
CA LYS A 70 -1.58 -13.19 3.71
C LYS A 70 -1.83 -12.86 5.18
N PRO A 71 -0.95 -13.21 6.15
CA PRO A 71 -1.19 -12.90 7.56
C PRO A 71 -1.08 -11.42 7.91
N TYR A 72 -0.49 -10.62 7.04
CA TYR A 72 -0.25 -9.20 7.30
C TYR A 72 -1.26 -8.29 6.60
N LEU A 73 -1.99 -8.79 5.61
CA LEU A 73 -2.93 -8.01 4.83
C LEU A 73 -4.30 -7.95 5.51
N LEU A 74 -4.36 -7.13 6.55
CA LEU A 74 -5.56 -6.93 7.35
C LEU A 74 -6.19 -5.58 7.03
N LYS A 75 -7.50 -5.47 7.29
CA LYS A 75 -8.25 -4.23 7.10
C LYS A 75 -7.57 -3.05 7.78
N GLY A 76 -7.43 -1.97 7.07
CA GLY A 76 -6.81 -0.74 7.56
C GLY A 76 -5.28 -0.70 7.44
N LYS A 77 -4.64 -1.81 7.08
CA LYS A 77 -3.19 -1.83 6.88
C LYS A 77 -2.82 -0.98 5.67
N GLN A 78 -1.87 -0.10 5.85
CA GLN A 78 -1.34 0.71 4.75
C GLN A 78 -0.26 -0.07 4.01
N ILE A 79 -0.38 -0.11 2.70
CA ILE A 79 0.58 -0.80 1.84
C ILE A 79 0.99 0.09 0.68
N LEU A 80 2.21 -0.13 0.18
CA LEU A 80 2.67 0.39 -1.10
C LEU A 80 2.66 -0.75 -2.10
N VAL A 81 2.06 -0.51 -3.26
CA VAL A 81 1.99 -1.49 -4.34
C VAL A 81 2.70 -0.92 -5.55
N GLU A 82 3.73 -1.62 -6.00
CA GLU A 82 4.30 -1.41 -7.32
C GLU A 82 3.70 -2.45 -8.25
N ALA A 83 3.11 -2.00 -9.33
CA ALA A 83 2.28 -2.85 -10.17
C ALA A 83 2.40 -2.45 -11.64
N HIS A 84 1.78 -3.23 -12.48
CA HIS A 84 1.56 -2.89 -13.88
C HIS A 84 0.09 -3.13 -14.23
N LEU A 85 -0.35 -2.49 -15.28
CA LEU A 85 -1.69 -2.70 -15.82
C LEU A 85 -1.66 -3.90 -16.76
N GLN A 86 -2.63 -4.77 -16.62
CA GLN A 86 -2.81 -5.90 -17.51
C GLN A 86 -4.20 -5.82 -18.11
N GLN A 87 -4.28 -5.89 -19.43
CA GLN A 87 -5.55 -5.96 -20.11
C GLN A 87 -5.95 -7.42 -20.31
N GLU A 88 -7.07 -7.78 -19.73
CA GLU A 88 -7.68 -9.08 -19.91
C GLU A 88 -8.77 -8.96 -20.95
N ARG A 89 -8.77 -9.87 -21.92
CA ARG A 89 -9.78 -9.95 -22.96
C ARG A 89 -10.35 -11.36 -22.99
N TRP A 90 -11.65 -11.46 -23.04
CA TRP A 90 -12.32 -12.75 -23.17
C TRP A 90 -13.59 -12.59 -23.97
N GLU A 91 -14.07 -13.70 -24.49
CA GLU A 91 -15.33 -13.76 -25.20
C GLU A 91 -16.32 -14.61 -24.42
N LYS A 92 -17.51 -14.10 -24.24
CA LYS A 92 -18.58 -14.80 -23.55
C LYS A 92 -19.88 -14.55 -24.32
N ASP A 93 -20.59 -15.64 -24.66
CA ASP A 93 -21.87 -15.59 -25.38
C ASP A 93 -21.81 -14.79 -26.69
N GLY A 94 -20.67 -14.87 -27.40
CA GLY A 94 -20.44 -14.16 -28.65
C GLY A 94 -20.10 -12.69 -28.47
N GLN A 95 -20.00 -12.20 -27.22
CA GLN A 95 -19.61 -10.83 -26.91
C GLN A 95 -18.17 -10.76 -26.43
N LYS A 96 -17.44 -9.81 -26.97
CA LYS A 96 -16.07 -9.55 -26.56
C LYS A 96 -16.07 -8.65 -25.34
N HIS A 97 -15.36 -9.09 -24.29
CA HIS A 97 -15.20 -8.33 -23.06
C HIS A 97 -13.73 -8.00 -22.86
N SER A 98 -13.49 -6.85 -22.28
CA SER A 98 -12.15 -6.48 -21.85
C SER A 98 -12.19 -5.82 -20.47
N ARG A 99 -11.14 -6.04 -19.72
CA ARG A 99 -10.97 -5.44 -18.39
C ARG A 99 -9.51 -5.10 -18.18
N VAL A 100 -9.27 -3.99 -17.50
CA VAL A 100 -7.93 -3.63 -17.07
C VAL A 100 -7.81 -4.01 -15.59
N SER A 101 -6.81 -4.81 -15.27
CA SER A 101 -6.51 -5.21 -13.90
C SER A 101 -5.14 -4.66 -13.50
N ILE A 102 -4.97 -4.49 -12.20
CA ILE A 102 -3.71 -4.06 -11.60
C ILE A 102 -3.05 -5.29 -11.01
N VAL A 103 -1.89 -5.64 -11.54
CA VAL A 103 -1.14 -6.82 -11.10
C VAL A 103 0.09 -6.37 -10.34
N ALA A 104 0.19 -6.75 -9.08
CA ALA A 104 1.29 -6.36 -8.22
C ALA A 104 2.59 -7.07 -8.61
N ASP A 105 3.63 -6.28 -8.79
CA ASP A 105 5.00 -6.77 -8.96
C ASP A 105 5.71 -6.84 -7.61
N ASN A 106 5.45 -5.86 -6.75
CA ASN A 106 6.00 -5.79 -5.41
C ASN A 106 5.02 -5.10 -4.45
N VAL A 107 4.93 -5.61 -3.24
CA VAL A 107 4.10 -5.02 -2.19
C VAL A 107 4.94 -4.82 -0.95
N GLN A 108 4.90 -3.61 -0.41
CA GLN A 108 5.57 -3.27 0.83
C GLN A 108 4.56 -2.88 1.89
N LEU A 109 4.76 -3.38 3.09
CA LEU A 109 3.93 -3.04 4.23
C LEU A 109 4.41 -1.71 4.80
N LEU A 110 3.49 -0.77 4.94
CA LEU A 110 3.75 0.56 5.47
C LEU A 110 3.03 0.74 6.81
N GLY A 111 3.19 1.91 7.39
CA GLY A 111 2.46 2.26 8.60
C GLY A 111 3.04 1.63 9.85
N GLY A 112 4.31 1.39 9.84
CA GLY A 112 5.21 1.20 10.96
C GLY A 112 4.83 0.25 12.06
N LYS A 113 3.60 0.08 12.44
CA LYS A 113 3.26 -0.81 13.52
C LYS A 113 2.00 -1.55 13.27
N SER A 114 2.13 -2.86 13.34
CA SER A 114 1.00 -3.71 13.53
C SER A 114 0.27 -3.28 14.79
N GLU A 115 -1.02 -3.17 14.71
CA GLU A 115 -1.87 -3.04 15.87
C GLU A 115 -1.56 -4.17 16.84
N GLY A 116 -1.32 -3.83 18.12
CA GLY A 116 -0.87 -4.76 19.13
C GLY A 116 0.63 -4.79 19.31
N GLY A 117 1.40 -4.13 18.48
CA GLY A 117 2.77 -3.78 18.80
C GLY A 117 2.75 -2.68 19.85
N ALA A 118 3.39 -2.91 20.99
CA ALA A 118 3.64 -1.84 21.92
C ALA A 118 4.24 -0.65 21.17
N ALA A 119 3.71 0.54 21.40
CA ALA A 119 4.40 1.74 20.99
C ALA A 119 5.86 1.59 21.42
N PRO A 120 6.85 2.00 20.62
CA PRO A 120 8.21 1.99 21.09
C PRO A 120 8.14 2.82 22.36
N GLN A 121 8.45 2.17 23.44
CA GLN A 121 8.75 2.92 24.62
C GLN A 121 9.86 3.84 24.17
N SER A 122 9.56 5.12 24.16
CA SER A 122 10.62 6.09 24.15
C SER A 122 11.56 5.65 25.24
N ALA A 123 12.77 5.27 24.88
CA ALA A 123 13.79 5.03 25.85
C ALA A 123 13.73 6.21 26.81
N PRO A 124 13.70 5.99 28.14
CA PRO A 124 13.77 7.11 29.04
C PRO A 124 14.98 7.92 28.61
N ALA A 125 14.73 9.18 28.30
CA ALA A 125 15.81 10.07 27.98
C ALA A 125 16.83 9.93 29.08
N PRO A 126 18.11 9.70 28.81
CA PRO A 126 19.10 9.65 29.86
C PRO A 126 18.98 10.97 30.56
N GLN A 127 18.64 10.89 31.84
CA GLN A 127 18.74 12.05 32.70
C GLN A 127 20.21 12.40 32.72
N ASN A 128 20.57 13.29 31.85
CA ASN A 128 21.87 13.87 31.89
C ASN A 128 21.84 14.95 32.96
N ASP A 129 22.28 14.57 34.13
CA ASP A 129 22.44 15.45 35.26
C ASP A 129 23.75 16.25 35.14
N GLY A 130 24.10 16.60 33.91
CA GLY A 130 25.22 17.46 33.61
C GLY A 130 24.73 18.60 32.75
N GLY A 131 24.71 19.79 33.32
CA GLY A 131 24.35 21.01 32.62
C GLY A 131 25.10 21.17 31.29
N TYR A 132 24.46 20.72 30.26
CA TYR A 132 24.80 21.19 28.95
C TYR A 132 23.97 22.46 28.75
N GLU A 133 24.62 23.59 28.93
CA GLU A 133 24.10 24.79 28.32
C GLU A 133 24.01 24.49 26.79
N PRO A 134 22.84 24.68 26.20
CA PRO A 134 22.82 24.69 24.76
C PRO A 134 23.66 25.87 24.31
N GLN A 135 24.85 25.59 23.85
CA GLN A 135 25.50 26.56 22.99
C GLN A 135 24.51 26.76 21.85
N SER A 136 23.98 27.97 21.78
CA SER A 136 23.36 28.46 20.57
C SER A 136 24.39 28.32 19.45
N GLY A 137 24.49 27.11 18.93
CA GLY A 137 25.26 26.87 17.74
C GLY A 137 24.61 27.65 16.63
N ASP A 138 25.34 28.55 16.10
CA ASP A 138 25.08 29.18 14.85
C ASP A 138 24.67 28.12 13.84
N PHE A 139 23.38 27.94 13.69
CA PHE A 139 22.86 27.24 12.52
C PHE A 139 23.09 28.18 11.34
N PRO A 140 23.88 27.80 10.36
CA PRO A 140 23.99 28.58 9.17
C PRO A 140 22.58 28.71 8.57
N GLU A 141 22.08 29.91 8.52
CA GLU A 141 20.76 30.22 7.96
C GLU A 141 20.67 29.93 6.46
N ASP A 142 21.77 29.55 5.85
CA ASP A 142 21.83 29.23 4.43
C ASP A 142 21.90 27.73 4.23
N ILE A 143 20.73 27.08 4.30
CA ILE A 143 20.59 25.76 3.70
C ILE A 143 20.06 26.00 2.28
N PRO A 144 20.86 25.80 1.24
CA PRO A 144 20.35 25.88 -0.12
C PRO A 144 19.42 24.69 -0.38
N PHE A 145 18.21 24.98 -0.59
CA PHE A 145 17.24 24.01 -1.10
C PHE A 145 17.28 24.03 -2.63
#